data_ad4676e39f4677abd641618becf7638a
#
_entry.id   ad4676e39f4677abd641618becf7638a
#
_cell.length_a   1.000
_cell.length_b   1.000
_cell.length_c   1.000
_cell.angle_alpha   90.00
_cell.angle_beta   90.00
_cell.angle_gamma   90.00
#
_symmetry.space_group_name_H-M   'P 1'
#
loop_
_entity.id
_entity.type
_entity.pdbx_description
1 polymer ?
#
loop_
_entity_poly.entity_id
_entity_poly.type
_entity_poly.pdbx_seq_one_letter_code
_entity_poly.pdbx_strand_id
1 'polypeptide(L)'
;MNRSIIFTLLLLLSACASRMEKTPPIVPLDTIRKAPVMRQEPPKPVVIKDSLLDRQARYLAGLNQQDSSAFTALEGEQHWQVYKALMDDSWEKMRKRRLEPMEAWRASVMEPKVSDSLTLFYPFSGPDFLHAQIFYPQAPEVVMAALEPVIAVPDVAAMTEEDRDMMLDTLGNSMRDLFGKSYFITLHMMKDFRQIRGVLPVFYFLIARTGNELISQRFFVVDAAGNPRDVPVDSLKGRTGGVQINFRSSAEAPVRTLTYFSVNIADNGLIANPGFLGYVKKRSPYNAFVKSASYLMHIEKFSGIRNELLRGSASLFQDDTGIPYRFVKPLPLNGYFYGEYMKPVKDFSWLEKQPDLDSAFQASREPLPFSLGYHWNTRKQHYMLFIRNQVNR
;
A
#
# COMPACT_ATOMS: atom_id res chain seq x y z
N MET A 1 20.51 11.16 19.39
CA MET A 1 19.24 10.57 18.99
C MET A 1 19.35 9.07 19.11
N ASN A 2 18.58 8.50 20.03
CA ASN A 2 18.85 7.20 20.65
C ASN A 2 18.76 6.00 19.69
N ARG A 3 19.88 5.32 19.48
CA ARG A 3 20.03 4.05 18.75
C ARG A 3 19.29 2.86 19.41
N SER A 4 18.82 3.02 20.66
CA SER A 4 18.24 1.94 21.46
C SER A 4 16.79 1.54 21.10
N ILE A 5 16.02 2.39 20.45
CA ILE A 5 14.59 2.16 20.23
C ILE A 5 14.32 1.26 19.01
N ILE A 6 15.17 1.30 18.00
CA ILE A 6 15.09 0.39 16.83
C ILE A 6 15.40 -1.05 17.27
N PHE A 7 16.30 -1.20 18.22
CA PHE A 7 16.69 -2.52 18.75
C PHE A 7 15.58 -3.17 19.59
N THR A 8 14.74 -2.39 20.28
CA THR A 8 13.71 -2.94 21.18
C THR A 8 12.52 -3.54 20.41
N LEU A 9 12.22 -3.05 19.20
CA LEU A 9 11.19 -3.67 18.36
C LEU A 9 11.68 -4.98 17.70
N LEU A 10 13.00 -5.12 17.51
CA LEU A 10 13.66 -6.34 17.04
C LEU A 10 13.92 -7.35 18.16
N LEU A 11 14.10 -6.90 19.43
CA LEU A 11 14.42 -7.76 20.57
C LEU A 11 13.24 -8.60 21.09
N LEU A 12 12.00 -8.25 20.81
CA LEU A 12 10.85 -9.11 21.08
C LEU A 12 10.76 -10.34 20.14
N LEU A 13 11.68 -10.46 19.18
CA LEU A 13 11.74 -11.56 18.22
C LEU A 13 12.94 -12.53 18.44
N SER A 14 13.78 -12.32 19.46
CA SER A 14 15.03 -13.07 19.61
C SER A 14 15.02 -14.16 20.68
N ALA A 15 14.03 -15.05 20.67
CA ALA A 15 14.11 -16.28 21.42
C ALA A 15 13.71 -17.46 20.53
N CYS A 16 14.68 -17.97 19.78
CA CYS A 16 14.88 -19.35 19.35
C CYS A 16 15.87 -19.41 18.19
N ALA A 17 17.14 -19.51 18.50
CA ALA A 17 18.14 -20.04 17.58
C ALA A 17 18.09 -21.55 17.70
N SER A 18 17.76 -22.25 16.62
CA SER A 18 18.45 -23.50 16.27
C SER A 18 17.77 -24.23 15.12
N ARG A 19 18.63 -24.80 14.31
CA ARG A 19 18.50 -25.82 13.26
C ARG A 19 18.19 -25.34 11.85
N MET A 20 19.25 -25.39 11.07
CA MET A 20 19.17 -25.53 9.62
C MET A 20 18.49 -26.87 9.30
N GLU A 21 17.24 -26.81 8.90
CA GLU A 21 16.57 -27.91 8.24
C GLU A 21 16.59 -27.73 6.72
N LYS A 22 16.89 -28.80 6.03
CA LYS A 22 17.01 -28.89 4.57
C LYS A 22 15.69 -28.46 3.92
N THR A 23 15.80 -27.63 2.90
CA THR A 23 14.71 -27.19 2.02
C THR A 23 13.90 -28.39 1.54
N PRO A 24 12.58 -28.44 1.75
CA PRO A 24 11.75 -29.44 1.12
C PRO A 24 11.72 -29.24 -0.40
N PRO A 25 11.67 -30.30 -1.21
CA PRO A 25 11.65 -30.20 -2.66
C PRO A 25 10.40 -29.46 -3.15
N ILE A 26 10.59 -28.57 -4.12
CA ILE A 26 9.50 -27.89 -4.84
C ILE A 26 8.72 -28.96 -5.59
N VAL A 27 7.45 -29.15 -5.23
CA VAL A 27 6.53 -30.02 -5.96
C VAL A 27 6.20 -29.37 -7.31
N PRO A 28 6.38 -30.07 -8.44
CA PRO A 28 5.98 -29.55 -9.76
C PRO A 28 4.48 -29.33 -9.82
N LEU A 29 4.08 -28.19 -10.38
CA LEU A 29 2.68 -27.82 -10.61
C LEU A 29 2.15 -28.55 -11.86
N ASP A 30 1.81 -29.82 -11.75
CA ASP A 30 0.93 -30.50 -12.70
C ASP A 30 -0.49 -30.55 -12.11
N THR A 31 -1.32 -29.73 -12.64
CA THR A 31 -2.78 -29.81 -12.80
C THR A 31 -3.43 -28.43 -12.76
N ILE A 32 -3.40 -27.74 -13.89
CA ILE A 32 -4.33 -26.63 -14.11
C ILE A 32 -5.68 -27.24 -14.49
N ARG A 33 -6.61 -27.20 -13.54
CA ARG A 33 -8.00 -27.58 -13.77
C ARG A 33 -8.64 -26.69 -14.84
N LYS A 34 -9.41 -27.30 -15.72
CA LYS A 34 -10.24 -26.65 -16.76
C LYS A 34 -10.95 -25.41 -16.21
N ALA A 35 -10.95 -24.35 -17.00
CA ALA A 35 -11.63 -23.10 -16.68
C ALA A 35 -13.08 -23.36 -16.22
N PRO A 36 -13.51 -22.76 -15.12
CA PRO A 36 -14.90 -22.83 -14.71
C PRO A 36 -15.76 -22.03 -15.69
N VAL A 37 -16.88 -22.63 -16.08
CA VAL A 37 -17.96 -21.97 -16.81
C VAL A 37 -18.25 -20.61 -16.16
N MET A 38 -18.21 -19.53 -16.94
CA MET A 38 -18.56 -18.18 -16.48
C MET A 38 -19.98 -18.20 -15.86
N ARG A 39 -20.06 -18.28 -14.55
CA ARG A 39 -21.28 -17.87 -13.84
C ARG A 39 -21.41 -16.37 -14.05
N GLN A 40 -22.51 -15.94 -14.63
CA GLN A 40 -22.88 -14.52 -14.61
C GLN A 40 -22.82 -14.06 -13.15
N GLU A 41 -21.91 -13.14 -12.88
CA GLU A 41 -21.87 -12.48 -11.57
C GLU A 41 -23.22 -11.78 -11.34
N PRO A 42 -23.81 -11.88 -10.15
CA PRO A 42 -25.00 -11.10 -9.83
C PRO A 42 -24.71 -9.61 -10.04
N PRO A 43 -25.69 -8.82 -10.48
CA PRO A 43 -25.49 -7.39 -10.73
C PRO A 43 -24.86 -6.75 -9.49
N LYS A 44 -23.75 -6.04 -9.70
CA LYS A 44 -23.06 -5.32 -8.62
C LYS A 44 -24.06 -4.40 -7.95
N PRO A 45 -24.15 -4.41 -6.61
CA PRO A 45 -25.09 -3.54 -5.90
C PRO A 45 -24.81 -2.07 -6.29
N VAL A 46 -25.85 -1.31 -6.54
CA VAL A 46 -25.78 0.13 -6.79
C VAL A 46 -25.19 0.77 -5.53
N VAL A 47 -23.98 1.25 -5.63
CA VAL A 47 -23.32 1.93 -4.51
C VAL A 47 -23.80 3.37 -4.47
N ILE A 48 -24.62 3.69 -3.46
CA ILE A 48 -25.13 5.07 -3.23
C ILE A 48 -23.97 5.90 -2.64
N LYS A 49 -23.73 7.09 -3.21
CA LYS A 49 -22.70 8.00 -2.73
C LYS A 49 -23.06 8.53 -1.33
N ASP A 50 -22.16 8.32 -0.38
CA ASP A 50 -22.17 8.99 0.92
C ASP A 50 -21.54 10.39 0.78
N SER A 51 -22.39 11.40 0.63
CA SER A 51 -21.90 12.77 0.43
C SER A 51 -21.21 13.34 1.67
N LEU A 52 -21.55 12.91 2.88
CA LEU A 52 -20.87 13.33 4.11
C LEU A 52 -19.43 12.80 4.15
N LEU A 53 -19.23 11.54 3.78
CA LEU A 53 -17.91 10.91 3.71
C LEU A 53 -16.97 11.67 2.74
N ASP A 54 -17.45 12.00 1.56
CA ASP A 54 -16.67 12.71 0.55
C ASP A 54 -16.34 14.16 1.00
N ARG A 55 -17.31 14.88 1.55
CA ARG A 55 -17.09 16.23 2.09
C ARG A 55 -16.06 16.23 3.22
N GLN A 56 -16.14 15.27 4.13
CA GLN A 56 -15.18 15.11 5.21
C GLN A 56 -13.78 14.82 4.68
N ALA A 57 -13.67 13.97 3.66
CA ALA A 57 -12.39 13.66 3.02
C ALA A 57 -11.79 14.90 2.34
N ARG A 58 -12.59 15.70 1.65
CA ARG A 58 -12.14 16.96 1.03
C ARG A 58 -11.65 17.96 2.08
N TYR A 59 -12.41 18.13 3.17
CA TYR A 59 -12.01 19.02 4.25
C TYR A 59 -10.66 18.62 4.86
N LEU A 60 -10.50 17.34 5.22
CA LEU A 60 -9.25 16.80 5.74
C LEU A 60 -8.08 16.91 4.74
N ALA A 61 -8.37 16.84 3.45
CA ALA A 61 -7.38 17.03 2.40
C ALA A 61 -7.03 18.51 2.13
N GLY A 62 -7.65 19.48 2.81
CA GLY A 62 -7.49 20.89 2.53
C GLY A 62 -7.99 21.27 1.13
N LEU A 63 -9.08 20.63 0.67
CA LEU A 63 -9.72 20.89 -0.62
C LEU A 63 -11.08 21.55 -0.37
N ASN A 64 -11.38 22.61 -1.13
CA ASN A 64 -12.68 23.28 -1.03
C ASN A 64 -13.82 22.32 -1.36
N GLN A 65 -14.97 22.52 -0.68
CA GLN A 65 -16.19 21.80 -1.02
C GLN A 65 -16.66 22.18 -2.42
N GLN A 66 -17.43 21.30 -3.04
CA GLN A 66 -18.01 21.52 -4.37
C GLN A 66 -19.45 22.07 -4.27
N ASP A 67 -20.05 21.95 -3.10
CA ASP A 67 -21.43 22.38 -2.81
C ASP A 67 -21.52 23.06 -1.43
N SER A 68 -22.64 23.72 -1.15
CA SER A 68 -22.88 24.32 0.17
C SER A 68 -23.18 23.25 1.20
N SER A 69 -22.42 23.25 2.31
CA SER A 69 -22.55 22.29 3.41
C SER A 69 -22.05 22.88 4.72
N ALA A 70 -22.19 22.15 5.82
CA ALA A 70 -21.58 22.54 7.10
C ALA A 70 -20.05 22.76 6.97
N PHE A 71 -19.37 21.99 6.14
CA PHE A 71 -17.93 22.14 5.89
C PHE A 71 -17.57 23.44 5.18
N THR A 72 -18.48 24.03 4.38
CA THR A 72 -18.22 25.33 3.72
C THR A 72 -18.05 26.46 4.75
N ALA A 73 -18.75 26.40 5.88
CA ALA A 73 -18.55 27.36 6.96
C ALA A 73 -17.19 27.14 7.65
N LEU A 74 -16.78 25.89 7.87
CA LEU A 74 -15.49 25.54 8.49
C LEU A 74 -14.30 25.91 7.61
N GLU A 75 -14.47 25.96 6.29
CA GLU A 75 -13.44 26.46 5.38
C GLU A 75 -13.07 27.93 5.61
N GLY A 76 -13.95 28.71 6.25
CA GLY A 76 -13.68 30.09 6.66
C GLY A 76 -12.78 30.23 7.88
N GLU A 77 -12.53 29.17 8.63
CA GLU A 77 -11.69 29.17 9.82
C GLU A 77 -10.23 29.47 9.44
N GLN A 78 -9.59 30.37 10.18
CA GLN A 78 -8.21 30.82 9.87
C GLN A 78 -7.22 29.65 9.88
N HIS A 79 -7.35 28.73 10.83
CA HIS A 79 -6.47 27.57 10.95
C HIS A 79 -6.58 26.67 9.72
N TRP A 80 -7.81 26.38 9.27
CA TRP A 80 -8.02 25.58 8.06
C TRP A 80 -7.42 26.24 6.82
N GLN A 81 -7.53 27.56 6.67
CA GLN A 81 -6.92 28.28 5.54
C GLN A 81 -5.40 28.15 5.52
N VAL A 82 -4.75 28.25 6.70
CA VAL A 82 -3.30 28.05 6.84
C VAL A 82 -2.92 26.61 6.50
N TYR A 83 -3.67 25.64 7.05
CA TYR A 83 -3.48 24.22 6.77
C TYR A 83 -3.61 23.93 5.26
N LYS A 84 -4.68 24.41 4.62
CA LYS A 84 -4.92 24.27 3.20
C LYS A 84 -3.74 24.80 2.37
N ALA A 85 -3.30 26.03 2.65
CA ALA A 85 -2.19 26.64 1.92
C ALA A 85 -0.89 25.81 2.04
N LEU A 86 -0.60 25.28 3.23
CA LEU A 86 0.55 24.41 3.47
C LEU A 86 0.44 23.09 2.70
N MET A 87 -0.75 22.47 2.69
CA MET A 87 -0.99 21.23 1.98
C MET A 87 -0.93 21.41 0.45
N ASP A 88 -1.47 22.51 -0.07
CA ASP A 88 -1.43 22.84 -1.50
C ASP A 88 0.01 23.05 -1.97
N ASP A 89 0.81 23.83 -1.25
CA ASP A 89 2.23 24.07 -1.58
C ASP A 89 3.06 22.76 -1.54
N SER A 90 2.86 21.97 -0.49
CA SER A 90 3.59 20.70 -0.31
C SER A 90 3.21 19.68 -1.37
N TRP A 91 1.91 19.57 -1.69
CA TRP A 91 1.38 18.68 -2.73
C TRP A 91 1.91 19.06 -4.11
N GLU A 92 1.86 20.35 -4.47
CA GLU A 92 2.31 20.83 -5.77
C GLU A 92 3.81 20.61 -5.97
N LYS A 93 4.63 20.87 -4.92
CA LYS A 93 6.07 20.57 -4.94
C LYS A 93 6.34 19.08 -5.14
N MET A 94 5.62 18.21 -4.42
CA MET A 94 5.75 16.77 -4.57
C MET A 94 5.30 16.32 -5.96
N ARG A 95 4.15 16.80 -6.43
CA ARG A 95 3.59 16.47 -7.76
C ARG A 95 4.62 16.72 -8.85
N LYS A 96 5.13 17.94 -8.96
CA LYS A 96 6.13 18.32 -9.97
C LYS A 96 7.44 17.55 -9.87
N ARG A 97 7.93 17.34 -8.66
CA ARG A 97 9.27 16.77 -8.46
C ARG A 97 9.30 15.24 -8.53
N ARG A 98 8.18 14.58 -8.22
CA ARG A 98 8.14 13.12 -8.05
C ARG A 98 7.01 12.46 -8.83
N LEU A 99 5.75 12.90 -8.66
CA LEU A 99 4.62 12.17 -9.21
C LEU A 99 4.57 12.26 -10.72
N GLU A 100 4.74 13.44 -11.32
CA GLU A 100 4.78 13.62 -12.78
C GLU A 100 5.85 12.74 -13.47
N PRO A 101 7.11 12.71 -13.00
CA PRO A 101 8.09 11.77 -13.53
C PRO A 101 7.70 10.29 -13.37
N MET A 102 7.06 9.90 -12.25
CA MET A 102 6.57 8.53 -12.03
C MET A 102 5.45 8.18 -13.00
N GLU A 103 4.46 9.08 -13.17
CA GLU A 103 3.34 8.90 -14.09
C GLU A 103 3.81 8.79 -15.54
N ALA A 104 4.72 9.66 -15.98
CA ALA A 104 5.30 9.60 -17.31
C ALA A 104 6.06 8.28 -17.57
N TRP A 105 6.86 7.85 -16.59
CA TRP A 105 7.58 6.57 -16.66
C TRP A 105 6.61 5.39 -16.66
N ARG A 106 5.61 5.39 -15.77
CA ARG A 106 4.58 4.35 -15.75
C ARG A 106 3.89 4.22 -17.12
N ALA A 107 3.45 5.33 -17.69
CA ALA A 107 2.75 5.33 -18.97
C ALA A 107 3.62 4.80 -20.12
N SER A 108 4.91 5.16 -20.15
CA SER A 108 5.81 4.78 -21.24
C SER A 108 6.45 3.40 -21.08
N VAL A 109 6.71 2.97 -19.84
CA VAL A 109 7.53 1.79 -19.55
C VAL A 109 6.73 0.65 -18.94
N MET A 110 5.87 0.95 -17.96
CA MET A 110 5.16 -0.08 -17.20
C MET A 110 3.83 -0.48 -17.85
N GLU A 111 3.02 0.49 -18.30
CA GLU A 111 1.70 0.26 -18.86
C GLU A 111 1.72 -0.68 -20.09
N PRO A 112 2.68 -0.62 -21.04
CA PRO A 112 2.76 -1.59 -22.12
C PRO A 112 3.03 -3.03 -21.70
N LYS A 113 3.46 -3.26 -20.45
CA LYS A 113 3.89 -4.56 -19.94
C LYS A 113 2.95 -5.14 -18.88
N VAL A 114 2.22 -4.28 -18.16
CA VAL A 114 1.42 -4.65 -16.98
C VAL A 114 -0.04 -4.33 -17.23
N SER A 115 -0.91 -5.31 -17.02
CA SER A 115 -2.36 -5.10 -17.09
C SER A 115 -2.88 -4.41 -15.83
N ASP A 116 -3.43 -3.23 -15.96
CA ASP A 116 -4.09 -2.47 -14.89
C ASP A 116 -5.47 -3.03 -14.50
N SER A 117 -5.99 -4.02 -15.24
CA SER A 117 -7.32 -4.62 -14.98
C SER A 117 -7.31 -5.65 -13.84
N LEU A 118 -6.14 -5.98 -13.31
CA LEU A 118 -5.98 -6.88 -12.19
C LEU A 118 -6.02 -6.14 -10.85
N THR A 119 -6.43 -6.84 -9.80
CA THR A 119 -6.27 -6.34 -8.42
C THR A 119 -4.81 -6.00 -8.16
N LEU A 120 -4.57 -4.88 -7.47
CA LEU A 120 -3.25 -4.60 -6.91
C LEU A 120 -3.16 -5.16 -5.49
N PHE A 121 -2.14 -5.95 -5.20
CA PHE A 121 -1.79 -6.34 -3.83
C PHE A 121 -0.51 -5.62 -3.37
N TYR A 122 -0.64 -4.81 -2.31
CA TYR A 122 0.44 -4.00 -1.75
C TYR A 122 0.64 -4.30 -0.26
N PRO A 123 1.39 -5.38 0.10
CA PRO A 123 1.76 -5.68 1.49
C PRO A 123 2.82 -4.69 2.01
N PHE A 124 2.91 -4.54 3.33
CA PHE A 124 3.80 -3.60 4.02
C PHE A 124 3.59 -2.13 3.64
N SER A 125 2.40 -1.81 3.14
CA SER A 125 2.12 -0.51 2.53
C SER A 125 2.01 0.64 3.55
N GLY A 126 1.68 0.36 4.81
CA GLY A 126 1.10 1.40 5.64
C GLY A 126 -0.12 2.03 4.93
N PRO A 127 -0.37 3.32 5.09
CA PRO A 127 -1.44 4.02 4.39
C PRO A 127 -1.04 4.57 3.01
N ASP A 128 -0.02 4.04 2.35
CA ASP A 128 0.55 4.57 1.11
C ASP A 128 -0.32 4.29 -0.13
N PHE A 129 -1.55 4.78 -0.12
CA PHE A 129 -2.43 4.73 -1.28
C PHE A 129 -1.90 5.57 -2.44
N LEU A 130 -1.11 6.62 -2.18
CA LEU A 130 -0.60 7.51 -3.21
C LEU A 130 0.17 6.78 -4.30
N HIS A 131 1.19 6.01 -3.92
CA HIS A 131 2.01 5.30 -4.90
C HIS A 131 1.26 4.11 -5.53
N ALA A 132 0.32 3.49 -4.81
CA ALA A 132 -0.61 2.52 -5.40
C ALA A 132 -1.42 3.15 -6.54
N GLN A 133 -1.96 4.35 -6.33
CA GLN A 133 -2.73 5.10 -7.33
C GLN A 133 -1.86 5.56 -8.52
N ILE A 134 -0.62 5.97 -8.28
CA ILE A 134 0.30 6.42 -9.35
C ILE A 134 0.69 5.27 -10.27
N PHE A 135 1.07 4.12 -9.72
CA PHE A 135 1.55 3.00 -10.52
C PHE A 135 0.45 2.10 -11.08
N TYR A 136 -0.74 2.06 -10.43
CA TYR A 136 -1.86 1.22 -10.82
C TYR A 136 -3.19 2.00 -10.81
N PRO A 137 -3.30 3.08 -11.64
CA PRO A 137 -4.43 4.01 -11.59
C PRO A 137 -5.76 3.39 -12.00
N GLN A 138 -5.75 2.24 -12.67
CA GLN A 138 -6.95 1.55 -13.17
C GLN A 138 -7.25 0.25 -12.42
N ALA A 139 -6.44 -0.14 -11.43
CA ALA A 139 -6.70 -1.37 -10.67
C ALA A 139 -8.11 -1.31 -10.05
N PRO A 140 -8.99 -2.29 -10.32
CA PRO A 140 -10.36 -2.27 -9.83
C PRO A 140 -10.44 -2.38 -8.30
N GLU A 141 -9.46 -3.04 -7.71
CA GLU A 141 -9.29 -3.15 -6.27
C GLU A 141 -7.81 -3.00 -5.91
N VAL A 142 -7.54 -2.21 -4.87
CA VAL A 142 -6.22 -2.10 -4.23
C VAL A 142 -6.32 -2.75 -2.87
N VAL A 143 -5.64 -3.90 -2.67
CA VAL A 143 -5.56 -4.61 -1.38
C VAL A 143 -4.28 -4.21 -0.69
N MET A 144 -4.39 -3.55 0.46
CA MET A 144 -3.27 -3.08 1.27
C MET A 144 -3.26 -3.78 2.63
N ALA A 145 -2.07 -3.98 3.20
CA ALA A 145 -1.93 -4.63 4.51
C ALA A 145 -0.75 -4.04 5.29
N ALA A 146 -1.04 -3.67 6.55
CA ALA A 146 -0.04 -3.20 7.49
C ALA A 146 -0.57 -3.32 8.95
N LEU A 147 0.15 -2.76 9.92
CA LEU A 147 -0.18 -2.89 11.35
C LEU A 147 -1.01 -1.73 11.91
N GLU A 148 -1.16 -0.64 11.16
CA GLU A 148 -1.85 0.56 11.62
C GLU A 148 -3.33 0.26 11.87
N PRO A 149 -3.90 0.76 12.99
CA PRO A 149 -5.27 0.42 13.36
C PRO A 149 -6.29 1.10 12.45
N VAL A 150 -7.38 0.38 12.19
CA VAL A 150 -8.59 0.92 11.54
C VAL A 150 -9.54 1.40 12.64
N ILE A 151 -9.78 2.70 12.67
CA ILE A 151 -10.67 3.36 13.63
C ILE A 151 -11.57 4.30 12.83
N ALA A 152 -12.85 4.40 13.15
CA ALA A 152 -13.76 5.33 12.48
C ALA A 152 -13.31 6.78 12.67
N VAL A 153 -13.34 7.54 11.58
CA VAL A 153 -13.17 8.99 11.67
C VAL A 153 -14.41 9.60 12.33
N PRO A 154 -14.26 10.42 13.36
CA PRO A 154 -15.40 11.10 13.95
C PRO A 154 -16.04 12.06 12.95
N ASP A 155 -17.27 12.48 13.21
CA ASP A 155 -17.88 13.57 12.45
C ASP A 155 -17.10 14.88 12.71
N VAL A 156 -16.27 15.25 11.75
CA VAL A 156 -15.37 16.41 11.87
C VAL A 156 -16.15 17.71 11.97
N ALA A 157 -17.34 17.78 11.37
CA ALA A 157 -18.18 18.97 11.45
C ALA A 157 -18.80 19.16 12.86
N ALA A 158 -18.94 18.09 13.61
CA ALA A 158 -19.47 18.12 14.98
C ALA A 158 -18.36 18.27 16.06
N MET A 159 -17.09 18.26 15.68
CA MET A 159 -15.96 18.45 16.62
C MET A 159 -15.86 19.91 17.10
N THR A 160 -15.22 20.12 18.24
CA THR A 160 -14.80 21.46 18.66
C THR A 160 -13.74 22.01 17.70
N GLU A 161 -13.58 23.32 17.64
CA GLU A 161 -12.53 23.97 16.83
C GLU A 161 -11.13 23.45 17.24
N GLU A 162 -10.83 23.39 18.54
CA GLU A 162 -9.55 22.89 19.07
C GLU A 162 -9.26 21.46 18.64
N ASP A 163 -10.25 20.56 18.70
CA ASP A 163 -10.07 19.15 18.28
C ASP A 163 -9.86 19.03 16.75
N ARG A 164 -10.55 19.88 15.96
CA ARG A 164 -10.36 19.95 14.51
C ARG A 164 -8.96 20.41 14.16
N ASP A 165 -8.50 21.50 14.78
CA ASP A 165 -7.17 22.07 14.56
C ASP A 165 -6.09 21.06 14.89
N MET A 166 -6.20 20.39 16.04
CA MET A 166 -5.28 19.31 16.43
C MET A 166 -5.27 18.17 15.41
N MET A 167 -6.43 17.78 14.90
CA MET A 167 -6.53 16.73 13.88
C MET A 167 -5.87 17.14 12.58
N LEU A 168 -6.08 18.38 12.09
CA LEU A 168 -5.46 18.91 10.88
C LEU A 168 -3.94 19.01 11.01
N ASP A 169 -3.44 19.53 12.13
CA ASP A 169 -2.00 19.62 12.41
C ASP A 169 -1.33 18.25 12.43
N THR A 170 -1.97 17.29 13.09
CA THR A 170 -1.44 15.92 13.18
C THR A 170 -1.45 15.24 11.84
N LEU A 171 -2.52 15.42 11.05
CA LEU A 171 -2.59 14.87 9.68
C LEU A 171 -1.54 15.52 8.79
N GLY A 172 -1.37 16.84 8.83
CA GLY A 172 -0.32 17.56 8.11
C GLY A 172 1.09 17.07 8.48
N ASN A 173 1.34 16.82 9.76
CA ASN A 173 2.60 16.25 10.23
C ASN A 173 2.84 14.83 9.68
N SER A 174 1.80 13.98 9.66
CA SER A 174 1.88 12.64 9.09
C SER A 174 2.20 12.64 7.59
N MET A 175 1.65 13.61 6.85
CA MET A 175 1.93 13.76 5.41
C MET A 175 3.35 14.24 5.12
N ARG A 176 4.03 14.91 6.05
CA ARG A 176 5.37 15.46 5.84
C ARG A 176 6.40 14.41 5.45
N ASP A 177 6.34 13.23 6.06
CA ASP A 177 7.26 12.14 5.72
C ASP A 177 7.00 11.62 4.30
N LEU A 178 5.75 11.43 3.92
CA LEU A 178 5.38 11.00 2.58
C LEU A 178 5.83 12.03 1.52
N PHE A 179 5.54 13.30 1.74
CA PHE A 179 5.90 14.39 0.82
C PHE A 179 7.41 14.58 0.71
N GLY A 180 8.12 14.47 1.85
CA GLY A 180 9.56 14.61 1.91
C GLY A 180 10.33 13.38 1.45
N LYS A 181 9.96 12.20 1.90
CA LYS A 181 10.74 10.96 1.79
C LYS A 181 10.11 9.88 0.89
N SER A 182 8.86 10.07 0.45
CA SER A 182 8.10 9.09 -0.33
C SER A 182 7.77 7.76 0.39
N TYR A 183 7.84 7.73 1.70
CA TYR A 183 7.36 6.61 2.54
C TYR A 183 7.01 7.14 3.94
N PHE A 184 6.21 6.37 4.66
CA PHE A 184 5.86 6.68 6.05
C PHE A 184 6.89 6.07 7.01
N ILE A 185 7.21 6.80 8.08
CA ILE A 185 8.07 6.30 9.16
C ILE A 185 7.18 5.72 10.26
N THR A 186 7.24 4.41 10.47
CA THR A 186 6.38 3.69 11.43
C THR A 186 6.36 4.32 12.83
N LEU A 187 7.51 4.79 13.34
CA LEU A 187 7.58 5.43 14.66
C LEU A 187 6.81 6.75 14.72
N HIS A 188 6.85 7.56 13.66
CA HIS A 188 6.08 8.79 13.56
C HIS A 188 4.60 8.46 13.44
N MET A 189 4.23 7.52 12.57
CA MET A 189 2.84 7.07 12.41
C MET A 189 2.24 6.53 13.71
N MET A 190 2.97 5.76 14.49
CA MET A 190 2.46 5.22 15.77
C MET A 190 2.08 6.34 16.76
N LYS A 191 2.79 7.46 16.75
CA LYS A 191 2.46 8.62 17.57
C LYS A 191 1.26 9.36 16.98
N ASP A 192 1.33 9.71 15.71
CA ASP A 192 0.34 10.53 15.01
C ASP A 192 -1.01 9.80 14.94
N PHE A 193 -1.02 8.48 14.66
CA PHE A 193 -2.27 7.71 14.54
C PHE A 193 -3.02 7.51 15.87
N ARG A 194 -2.35 7.71 17.01
CA ARG A 194 -3.09 7.81 18.29
C ARG A 194 -3.89 9.10 18.36
N GLN A 195 -3.38 10.19 17.79
CA GLN A 195 -4.01 11.51 17.81
C GLN A 195 -5.09 11.63 16.72
N ILE A 196 -4.79 11.23 15.46
CA ILE A 196 -5.78 11.24 14.36
C ILE A 196 -6.70 10.02 14.33
N ARG A 197 -6.62 9.15 15.36
CA ARG A 197 -7.49 7.97 15.50
C ARG A 197 -7.40 7.02 14.30
N GLY A 198 -6.20 6.51 13.99
CA GLY A 198 -5.99 5.44 13.01
C GLY A 198 -5.67 5.91 11.60
N VAL A 199 -5.75 4.98 10.66
CA VAL A 199 -5.25 5.13 9.28
C VAL A 199 -6.20 5.89 8.34
N LEU A 200 -7.50 5.94 8.67
CA LEU A 200 -8.53 6.44 7.75
C LEU A 200 -8.37 7.90 7.34
N PRO A 201 -8.04 8.85 8.22
CA PRO A 201 -7.84 10.25 7.81
C PRO A 201 -6.78 10.39 6.72
N VAL A 202 -5.74 9.56 6.74
CA VAL A 202 -4.68 9.54 5.71
C VAL A 202 -5.22 8.99 4.39
N PHE A 203 -6.02 7.93 4.41
CA PHE A 203 -6.66 7.43 3.19
C PHE A 203 -7.63 8.46 2.59
N TYR A 204 -8.42 9.11 3.40
CA TYR A 204 -9.34 10.17 2.94
C TYR A 204 -8.56 11.30 2.26
N PHE A 205 -7.49 11.76 2.91
CA PHE A 205 -6.59 12.77 2.35
C PHE A 205 -6.04 12.35 0.98
N LEU A 206 -5.46 11.15 0.90
CA LEU A 206 -4.78 10.69 -0.32
C LEU A 206 -5.76 10.39 -1.46
N ILE A 207 -6.91 9.79 -1.16
CA ILE A 207 -7.95 9.53 -2.17
C ILE A 207 -8.45 10.86 -2.75
N ALA A 208 -8.77 11.85 -1.89
CA ALA A 208 -9.24 13.16 -2.35
C ALA A 208 -8.15 13.93 -3.12
N ARG A 209 -6.90 13.96 -2.62
CA ARG A 209 -5.79 14.67 -3.28
C ARG A 209 -5.36 14.05 -4.61
N THR A 210 -5.62 12.77 -4.82
CA THR A 210 -5.42 12.11 -6.13
C THR A 210 -6.59 12.29 -7.10
N GLY A 211 -7.50 13.23 -6.81
CA GLY A 211 -8.61 13.60 -7.71
C GLY A 211 -9.78 12.63 -7.69
N ASN A 212 -9.90 11.80 -6.65
CA ASN A 212 -11.01 10.87 -6.52
C ASN A 212 -12.04 11.37 -5.51
N GLU A 213 -13.31 11.04 -5.74
CA GLU A 213 -14.39 11.19 -4.77
C GLU A 213 -14.61 9.88 -4.00
N LEU A 214 -14.87 9.99 -2.70
CA LEU A 214 -15.26 8.85 -1.88
C LEU A 214 -16.75 8.57 -2.05
N ILE A 215 -17.07 7.31 -2.30
CA ILE A 215 -18.46 6.91 -2.58
C ILE A 215 -19.10 6.26 -1.36
N SER A 216 -18.41 5.32 -0.74
CA SER A 216 -18.91 4.63 0.46
C SER A 216 -17.77 3.98 1.22
N GLN A 217 -18.02 3.69 2.48
CA GLN A 217 -17.11 2.97 3.36
C GLN A 217 -17.84 1.89 4.12
N ARG A 218 -17.16 0.76 4.34
CA ARG A 218 -17.64 -0.28 5.25
C ARG A 218 -16.49 -0.93 6.00
N PHE A 219 -16.75 -1.38 7.21
CA PHE A 219 -15.84 -2.21 7.98
C PHE A 219 -16.22 -3.67 7.81
N PHE A 220 -15.23 -4.54 7.78
CA PHE A 220 -15.46 -5.95 7.53
C PHE A 220 -14.50 -6.83 8.31
N VAL A 221 -14.90 -8.07 8.54
CA VAL A 221 -14.04 -9.17 8.96
C VAL A 221 -14.08 -10.27 7.92
N VAL A 222 -13.06 -11.11 7.87
CA VAL A 222 -13.04 -12.27 6.98
C VAL A 222 -13.10 -13.57 7.78
N ASP A 223 -13.79 -14.57 7.24
CA ASP A 223 -13.71 -15.95 7.75
C ASP A 223 -12.37 -16.61 7.39
N ALA A 224 -12.11 -17.81 7.87
CA ALA A 224 -10.88 -18.55 7.60
C ALA A 224 -10.64 -18.80 6.09
N ALA A 225 -11.71 -18.85 5.29
CA ALA A 225 -11.64 -18.98 3.83
C ALA A 225 -11.43 -17.65 3.10
N GLY A 226 -11.42 -16.52 3.83
CA GLY A 226 -11.23 -15.18 3.26
C GLY A 226 -12.51 -14.57 2.67
N ASN A 227 -13.70 -14.99 3.09
CA ASN A 227 -14.94 -14.35 2.68
C ASN A 227 -15.21 -13.15 3.59
N PRO A 228 -15.42 -11.94 3.05
CA PRO A 228 -15.69 -10.76 3.84
C PRO A 228 -17.13 -10.76 4.35
N ARG A 229 -17.33 -10.22 5.57
CA ARG A 229 -18.62 -9.96 6.18
C ARG A 229 -18.60 -8.60 6.85
N ASP A 230 -19.60 -7.79 6.60
CA ASP A 230 -19.74 -6.45 7.19
C ASP A 230 -19.95 -6.53 8.70
N VAL A 231 -19.30 -5.60 9.40
CA VAL A 231 -19.40 -5.49 10.86
C VAL A 231 -19.30 -4.01 11.28
N PRO A 232 -19.84 -3.62 12.45
CA PRO A 232 -19.49 -2.35 13.07
C PRO A 232 -17.98 -2.26 13.35
N VAL A 233 -17.41 -1.04 13.32
CA VAL A 233 -15.96 -0.82 13.53
C VAL A 233 -15.47 -1.40 14.85
N ASP A 234 -16.23 -1.32 15.93
CA ASP A 234 -15.88 -1.84 17.25
C ASP A 234 -15.73 -3.37 17.25
N SER A 235 -16.31 -4.04 16.29
CA SER A 235 -16.20 -5.50 16.12
C SER A 235 -14.91 -5.96 15.43
N LEU A 236 -14.03 -5.03 15.02
CA LEU A 236 -12.75 -5.37 14.39
C LEU A 236 -11.71 -5.86 15.40
N LYS A 237 -11.82 -5.45 16.68
CA LYS A 237 -10.83 -5.74 17.71
C LYS A 237 -10.59 -7.25 17.85
N GLY A 238 -9.32 -7.67 17.70
CA GLY A 238 -8.92 -9.07 17.84
C GLY A 238 -9.36 -9.99 16.68
N ARG A 239 -9.82 -9.44 15.56
CA ARG A 239 -10.30 -10.20 14.41
C ARG A 239 -9.57 -9.82 13.13
N THR A 240 -9.46 -10.76 12.19
CA THR A 240 -8.93 -10.48 10.86
C THR A 240 -9.94 -9.67 10.06
N GLY A 241 -9.62 -8.41 9.81
CA GLY A 241 -10.52 -7.52 9.08
C GLY A 241 -9.90 -6.15 8.82
N GLY A 242 -10.72 -5.23 8.41
CA GLY A 242 -10.27 -3.91 8.02
C GLY A 242 -11.40 -3.02 7.49
N VAL A 243 -11.07 -2.21 6.51
CA VAL A 243 -11.98 -1.27 5.87
C VAL A 243 -11.95 -1.44 4.36
N GLN A 244 -13.09 -1.29 3.72
CA GLN A 244 -13.22 -1.08 2.29
C GLN A 244 -13.77 0.33 2.04
N ILE A 245 -13.08 1.07 1.16
CA ILE A 245 -13.48 2.41 0.71
C ILE A 245 -13.69 2.33 -0.79
N ASN A 246 -14.90 2.61 -1.24
CA ASN A 246 -15.22 2.74 -2.64
C ASN A 246 -14.99 4.19 -3.07
N PHE A 247 -14.34 4.37 -4.21
CA PHE A 247 -13.98 5.68 -4.75
C PHE A 247 -14.00 5.67 -6.29
N ARG A 248 -14.05 6.83 -6.91
CA ARG A 248 -13.96 7.01 -8.37
C ARG A 248 -13.41 8.38 -8.72
N SER A 249 -12.88 8.55 -9.93
CA SER A 249 -12.31 9.81 -10.39
C SER A 249 -13.34 10.79 -10.96
N SER A 250 -14.48 10.32 -11.44
CA SER A 250 -15.62 11.12 -11.92
C SER A 250 -16.93 10.35 -11.80
N ALA A 251 -18.06 11.03 -12.05
CA ALA A 251 -19.39 10.40 -11.99
C ALA A 251 -19.54 9.23 -13.00
N GLU A 252 -18.87 9.31 -14.11
CA GLU A 252 -18.92 8.32 -15.21
C GLU A 252 -17.84 7.24 -15.06
N ALA A 253 -16.83 7.47 -14.19
CA ALA A 253 -15.76 6.52 -14.02
C ALA A 253 -16.22 5.29 -13.20
N PRO A 254 -15.64 4.11 -13.48
CA PRO A 254 -15.95 2.91 -12.71
C PRO A 254 -15.57 3.11 -11.23
N VAL A 255 -16.42 2.59 -10.35
CA VAL A 255 -16.14 2.55 -8.91
C VAL A 255 -15.02 1.53 -8.66
N ARG A 256 -14.01 1.97 -7.94
CA ARG A 256 -12.85 1.18 -7.51
C ARG A 256 -12.88 1.01 -6.00
N THR A 257 -12.17 0.01 -5.49
CA THR A 257 -12.17 -0.29 -4.05
C THR A 257 -10.76 -0.26 -3.49
N LEU A 258 -10.55 0.49 -2.41
CA LEU A 258 -9.42 0.32 -1.52
C LEU A 258 -9.85 -0.62 -0.39
N THR A 259 -9.17 -1.77 -0.27
CA THR A 259 -9.33 -2.72 0.83
C THR A 259 -8.08 -2.69 1.69
N TYR A 260 -8.19 -2.24 2.93
CA TYR A 260 -7.07 -2.21 3.87
C TYR A 260 -7.28 -3.16 5.02
N PHE A 261 -6.30 -4.01 5.28
CA PHE A 261 -6.25 -4.91 6.43
C PHE A 261 -5.26 -4.41 7.49
N SER A 262 -5.73 -4.27 8.72
CA SER A 262 -4.85 -4.13 9.88
C SER A 262 -4.45 -5.52 10.37
N VAL A 263 -3.31 -6.05 9.90
CA VAL A 263 -2.92 -7.43 10.13
C VAL A 263 -1.41 -7.62 10.18
N ASN A 264 -0.96 -8.49 11.11
CA ASN A 264 0.42 -8.97 11.11
C ASN A 264 0.59 -10.03 10.01
N ILE A 265 1.43 -9.75 9.02
CA ILE A 265 1.71 -10.63 7.88
C ILE A 265 3.02 -11.41 8.02
N ALA A 266 3.63 -11.45 9.20
CA ALA A 266 4.64 -12.45 9.55
C ALA A 266 3.99 -13.85 9.64
N ASP A 267 4.75 -14.92 9.51
CA ASP A 267 4.23 -16.28 9.43
C ASP A 267 3.35 -16.67 10.62
N ASN A 268 3.72 -16.29 11.84
CA ASN A 268 2.88 -16.47 13.03
C ASN A 268 1.55 -15.67 12.94
N GLY A 269 1.62 -14.46 12.39
CA GLY A 269 0.43 -13.63 12.17
C GLY A 269 -0.49 -14.23 11.11
N LEU A 270 0.06 -14.76 10.01
CA LEU A 270 -0.70 -15.45 8.98
C LEU A 270 -1.35 -16.74 9.47
N ILE A 271 -0.67 -17.48 10.35
CA ILE A 271 -1.24 -18.69 11.01
C ILE A 271 -2.43 -18.29 11.90
N ALA A 272 -2.28 -17.21 12.67
CA ALA A 272 -3.35 -16.69 13.52
C ALA A 272 -4.51 -16.07 12.73
N ASN A 273 -4.26 -15.61 11.50
CA ASN A 273 -5.22 -14.90 10.64
C ASN A 273 -5.31 -15.52 9.23
N PRO A 274 -5.67 -16.78 9.08
CA PRO A 274 -5.66 -17.49 7.78
C PRO A 274 -6.59 -16.87 6.75
N GLY A 275 -7.63 -16.19 7.19
CA GLY A 275 -8.60 -15.51 6.33
C GLY A 275 -7.98 -14.40 5.48
N PHE A 276 -6.92 -13.75 5.95
CA PHE A 276 -6.20 -12.75 5.15
C PHE A 276 -5.62 -13.35 3.87
N LEU A 277 -4.84 -14.43 3.98
CA LEU A 277 -4.30 -15.13 2.80
C LEU A 277 -5.41 -15.73 1.93
N GLY A 278 -6.50 -16.23 2.54
CA GLY A 278 -7.68 -16.68 1.80
C GLY A 278 -8.27 -15.58 0.93
N TYR A 279 -8.36 -14.35 1.47
CA TYR A 279 -8.83 -13.19 0.74
C TYR A 279 -7.92 -12.82 -0.44
N VAL A 280 -6.61 -12.76 -0.22
CA VAL A 280 -5.60 -12.44 -1.26
C VAL A 280 -5.60 -13.49 -2.37
N LYS A 281 -5.58 -14.78 -2.02
CA LYS A 281 -5.55 -15.91 -2.98
C LYS A 281 -6.73 -15.91 -3.95
N LYS A 282 -7.92 -15.49 -3.51
CA LYS A 282 -9.10 -15.39 -4.38
C LYS A 282 -8.97 -14.37 -5.49
N ARG A 283 -8.00 -13.47 -5.40
CA ARG A 283 -7.71 -12.40 -6.36
C ARG A 283 -6.57 -12.74 -7.32
N SER A 284 -5.97 -13.92 -7.14
CA SER A 284 -4.91 -14.38 -8.04
C SER A 284 -5.49 -14.74 -9.43
N PRO A 285 -4.82 -14.34 -10.53
CA PRO A 285 -3.60 -13.56 -10.57
C PRO A 285 -3.84 -12.07 -10.27
N TYR A 286 -2.91 -11.43 -9.56
CA TYR A 286 -2.94 -10.02 -9.20
C TYR A 286 -1.60 -9.33 -9.55
N ASN A 287 -1.58 -8.02 -9.63
CA ASN A 287 -0.35 -7.24 -9.64
C ASN A 287 0.15 -7.07 -8.20
N ALA A 288 1.43 -7.18 -7.96
CA ALA A 288 2.04 -6.94 -6.67
C ALA A 288 2.97 -5.72 -6.70
N PHE A 289 2.87 -4.88 -5.67
CA PHE A 289 3.79 -3.77 -5.45
C PHE A 289 4.41 -3.89 -4.06
N VAL A 290 5.75 -3.85 -3.99
CA VAL A 290 6.48 -3.98 -2.73
C VAL A 290 7.55 -2.89 -2.66
N LYS A 291 7.33 -1.92 -1.80
CA LYS A 291 8.19 -0.75 -1.64
C LYS A 291 8.51 -0.53 -0.17
N SER A 292 9.76 -0.25 0.13
CA SER A 292 10.20 0.11 1.48
C SER A 292 9.77 -0.90 2.55
N ALA A 293 9.82 -2.19 2.20
CA ALA A 293 9.37 -3.29 3.07
C ALA A 293 10.36 -3.62 4.19
N SER A 294 11.33 -2.74 4.47
CA SER A 294 12.32 -2.89 5.55
C SER A 294 13.09 -4.20 5.51
N TYR A 295 13.24 -4.77 4.32
CA TYR A 295 13.90 -6.07 4.09
C TYR A 295 13.28 -7.24 4.89
N LEU A 296 12.01 -7.10 5.32
CA LEU A 296 11.35 -8.14 6.12
C LEU A 296 11.26 -9.46 5.36
N MET A 297 11.03 -9.43 4.06
CA MET A 297 10.96 -10.65 3.23
C MET A 297 12.32 -11.33 3.00
N HIS A 298 13.43 -10.74 3.46
CA HIS A 298 14.74 -11.41 3.55
C HIS A 298 14.82 -12.35 4.75
N ILE A 299 13.91 -12.22 5.73
CA ILE A 299 13.86 -12.99 6.98
C ILE A 299 12.88 -14.16 6.81
N GLU A 300 13.22 -15.35 7.34
CA GLU A 300 12.39 -16.55 7.21
C GLU A 300 10.99 -16.41 7.83
N LYS A 301 10.84 -15.60 8.86
CA LYS A 301 9.53 -15.31 9.50
C LYS A 301 8.49 -14.66 8.58
N PHE A 302 8.86 -14.30 7.35
CA PHE A 302 7.98 -13.75 6.33
C PHE A 302 7.92 -14.63 5.07
N SER A 303 8.25 -15.93 5.22
CA SER A 303 8.24 -16.90 4.12
C SER A 303 6.83 -17.10 3.54
N GLY A 304 5.80 -17.09 4.35
CA GLY A 304 4.42 -17.27 3.93
C GLY A 304 3.94 -16.20 2.96
N ILE A 305 4.15 -14.91 3.30
CA ILE A 305 3.76 -13.81 2.41
C ILE A 305 4.67 -13.74 1.17
N ARG A 306 5.98 -14.00 1.31
CA ARG A 306 6.90 -14.09 0.18
C ARG A 306 6.46 -15.14 -0.83
N ASN A 307 6.11 -16.34 -0.37
CA ASN A 307 5.67 -17.44 -1.23
C ASN A 307 4.31 -17.14 -1.89
N GLU A 308 3.40 -16.44 -1.19
CA GLU A 308 2.14 -16.02 -1.78
C GLU A 308 2.34 -15.04 -2.93
N LEU A 309 3.20 -14.03 -2.74
CA LEU A 309 3.55 -13.08 -3.79
C LEU A 309 4.17 -13.77 -5.00
N LEU A 310 5.14 -14.65 -4.79
CA LEU A 310 5.80 -15.39 -5.86
C LEU A 310 4.84 -16.28 -6.67
N ARG A 311 3.84 -16.86 -6.00
CA ARG A 311 2.85 -17.73 -6.63
C ARG A 311 1.73 -16.96 -7.32
N GLY A 312 1.18 -15.95 -6.65
CA GLY A 312 -0.07 -15.29 -7.04
C GLY A 312 0.11 -14.10 -7.98
N SER A 313 1.32 -13.54 -8.09
CA SER A 313 1.53 -12.33 -8.90
C SER A 313 1.59 -12.62 -10.39
N ALA A 314 0.83 -11.84 -11.17
CA ALA A 314 1.01 -11.70 -12.62
C ALA A 314 2.18 -10.77 -12.92
N SER A 315 2.31 -9.68 -12.14
CA SER A 315 3.48 -8.82 -12.14
C SER A 315 3.91 -8.51 -10.71
N LEU A 316 5.22 -8.31 -10.50
CA LEU A 316 5.79 -7.89 -9.23
C LEU A 316 6.71 -6.68 -9.48
N PHE A 317 6.31 -5.52 -8.96
CA PHE A 317 7.10 -4.29 -8.98
C PHE A 317 7.66 -4.03 -7.59
N GLN A 318 8.98 -3.96 -7.46
CA GLN A 318 9.61 -3.84 -6.14
C GLN A 318 10.97 -3.13 -6.18
N ASP A 319 11.39 -2.59 -5.02
CA ASP A 319 12.78 -2.26 -4.72
C ASP A 319 13.50 -3.47 -4.10
N ASP A 320 14.78 -3.32 -3.73
CA ASP A 320 15.58 -4.40 -3.14
C ASP A 320 15.17 -4.78 -1.70
N THR A 321 14.27 -3.99 -1.09
CA THR A 321 13.73 -4.29 0.24
C THR A 321 12.64 -5.37 0.21
N GLY A 322 12.15 -5.69 -0.99
CA GLY A 322 11.12 -6.68 -1.25
C GLY A 322 11.66 -8.12 -1.21
N ILE A 323 11.19 -8.93 -2.14
CA ILE A 323 11.59 -10.34 -2.23
C ILE A 323 13.05 -10.43 -2.73
N PRO A 324 13.95 -11.11 -2.01
CA PRO A 324 15.32 -11.34 -2.48
C PRO A 324 15.38 -11.99 -3.86
N TYR A 325 16.26 -11.48 -4.72
CA TYR A 325 16.34 -11.89 -6.12
C TYR A 325 16.57 -13.39 -6.30
N ARG A 326 17.29 -14.05 -5.39
CA ARG A 326 17.51 -15.50 -5.39
C ARG A 326 16.21 -16.33 -5.39
N PHE A 327 15.09 -15.79 -4.86
CA PHE A 327 13.79 -16.48 -4.89
C PHE A 327 12.99 -16.17 -6.15
N VAL A 328 13.27 -15.06 -6.83
CA VAL A 328 12.60 -14.66 -8.07
C VAL A 328 13.27 -15.27 -9.29
N LYS A 329 14.61 -15.28 -9.31
CA LYS A 329 15.45 -15.73 -10.45
C LYS A 329 15.09 -17.12 -11.03
N PRO A 330 14.76 -18.15 -10.22
CA PRO A 330 14.43 -19.49 -10.74
C PRO A 330 13.02 -19.59 -11.31
N LEU A 331 12.18 -18.58 -11.17
CA LEU A 331 10.79 -18.61 -11.60
C LEU A 331 10.63 -18.20 -13.07
N PRO A 332 9.55 -18.63 -13.76
CA PRO A 332 9.27 -18.25 -15.14
C PRO A 332 8.75 -16.80 -15.21
N LEU A 333 9.60 -15.87 -14.82
CA LEU A 333 9.33 -14.43 -14.80
C LEU A 333 10.34 -13.70 -15.67
N ASN A 334 9.87 -12.82 -16.55
CA ASN A 334 10.72 -11.86 -17.26
C ASN A 334 11.06 -10.71 -16.31
N GLY A 335 12.34 -10.48 -16.07
CA GLY A 335 12.85 -9.41 -15.20
C GLY A 335 13.28 -8.18 -16.02
N TYR A 336 12.82 -7.01 -15.59
CA TYR A 336 13.22 -5.69 -16.09
C TYR A 336 13.83 -4.90 -14.95
N PHE A 337 15.00 -4.30 -15.17
CA PHE A 337 15.80 -3.64 -14.14
C PHE A 337 15.95 -2.15 -14.50
N TYR A 338 15.59 -1.26 -13.56
CA TYR A 338 15.57 0.17 -13.78
C TYR A 338 16.44 0.89 -12.75
N GLY A 339 17.29 1.79 -13.23
CA GLY A 339 18.19 2.58 -12.39
C GLY A 339 19.51 1.88 -12.08
N GLU A 340 20.10 2.19 -10.95
CA GLU A 340 21.41 1.68 -10.52
C GLU A 340 21.30 1.01 -9.16
N TYR A 341 21.51 -0.31 -9.11
CA TYR A 341 21.43 -1.07 -7.87
C TYR A 341 22.53 -0.67 -6.90
N MET A 342 22.13 -0.39 -5.67
CA MET A 342 22.99 -0.03 -4.56
C MET A 342 22.92 -1.10 -3.48
N LYS A 343 23.90 -1.09 -2.58
CA LYS A 343 23.80 -1.88 -1.34
C LYS A 343 22.61 -1.36 -0.49
N PRO A 344 22.08 -2.19 0.42
CA PRO A 344 21.07 -1.78 1.37
C PRO A 344 21.43 -0.48 2.11
N VAL A 345 20.42 0.32 2.47
CA VAL A 345 20.64 1.57 3.20
C VAL A 345 21.29 1.32 4.56
N LYS A 346 21.96 2.34 5.10
CA LYS A 346 22.77 2.22 6.32
C LYS A 346 21.98 1.67 7.53
N ASP A 347 20.69 1.96 7.60
CA ASP A 347 19.82 1.51 8.69
C ASP A 347 19.63 -0.02 8.69
N PHE A 348 19.93 -0.68 7.57
CA PHE A 348 19.88 -2.13 7.37
C PHE A 348 21.25 -2.70 7.00
N SER A 349 22.32 -2.16 7.61
CA SER A 349 23.72 -2.54 7.33
C SER A 349 24.06 -4.00 7.66
N TRP A 350 23.17 -4.73 8.31
CA TRP A 350 23.26 -6.18 8.55
C TRP A 350 22.98 -7.03 7.31
N LEU A 351 22.47 -6.40 6.24
CA LEU A 351 22.26 -7.04 4.94
C LEU A 351 23.39 -6.70 3.98
N GLU A 352 23.81 -7.71 3.25
CA GLU A 352 24.77 -7.55 2.18
C GLU A 352 24.10 -7.24 0.85
N LYS A 353 24.86 -6.62 -0.06
CA LYS A 353 24.45 -6.45 -1.45
C LYS A 353 24.24 -7.83 -2.09
N GLN A 354 23.17 -8.02 -2.84
CA GLN A 354 22.85 -9.26 -3.53
C GLN A 354 23.69 -9.39 -4.81
N PRO A 355 24.70 -10.31 -4.91
CA PRO A 355 25.59 -10.36 -6.08
C PRO A 355 24.86 -10.69 -7.38
N ASP A 356 23.88 -11.60 -7.32
CA ASP A 356 23.08 -12.01 -8.48
C ASP A 356 22.25 -10.86 -9.03
N LEU A 357 21.68 -10.05 -8.13
CA LEU A 357 20.90 -8.87 -8.48
C LEU A 357 21.79 -7.80 -9.08
N ASP A 358 22.97 -7.58 -8.51
CA ASP A 358 23.95 -6.65 -9.05
C ASP A 358 24.36 -7.01 -10.49
N SER A 359 24.64 -8.30 -10.73
CA SER A 359 24.96 -8.81 -12.07
C SER A 359 23.80 -8.58 -13.06
N ALA A 360 22.55 -8.79 -12.64
CA ALA A 360 21.38 -8.55 -13.48
C ALA A 360 21.23 -7.08 -13.85
N PHE A 361 21.43 -6.16 -12.89
CA PHE A 361 21.43 -4.72 -13.16
C PHE A 361 22.55 -4.30 -14.10
N GLN A 362 23.76 -4.84 -13.93
CA GLN A 362 24.88 -4.53 -14.83
C GLN A 362 24.63 -4.99 -16.26
N ALA A 363 23.91 -6.10 -16.44
CA ALA A 363 23.66 -6.69 -17.75
C ALA A 363 22.57 -5.97 -18.56
N SER A 364 21.53 -5.41 -17.91
CA SER A 364 20.31 -5.03 -18.63
C SER A 364 19.53 -3.84 -18.04
N ARG A 365 20.19 -2.97 -17.24
CA ARG A 365 19.48 -1.83 -16.63
C ARG A 365 19.07 -0.77 -17.64
N GLU A 366 17.89 -0.21 -17.41
CA GLU A 366 17.34 0.98 -18.07
C GLU A 366 17.30 2.19 -17.12
N PRO A 367 17.18 3.43 -17.63
CA PRO A 367 17.06 4.61 -16.78
C PRO A 367 15.82 4.59 -15.86
N LEU A 368 15.96 5.12 -14.64
CA LEU A 368 14.87 5.39 -13.71
C LEU A 368 14.87 6.89 -13.37
N PRO A 369 13.88 7.66 -13.88
CA PRO A 369 13.92 9.12 -13.80
C PRO A 369 13.36 9.72 -12.50
N PHE A 370 13.03 8.90 -11.49
CA PHE A 370 12.45 9.35 -10.22
C PHE A 370 13.09 8.68 -9.02
N SER A 371 12.87 9.25 -7.84
CA SER A 371 13.29 8.71 -6.54
C SER A 371 12.12 8.20 -5.76
N LEU A 372 12.21 7.00 -5.18
CA LEU A 372 11.15 6.36 -4.42
C LEU A 372 11.73 5.45 -3.33
N GLY A 373 11.00 5.27 -2.22
CA GLY A 373 11.41 4.37 -1.14
C GLY A 373 12.62 4.87 -0.36
N TYR A 374 13.41 3.97 0.19
CA TYR A 374 14.54 4.32 1.06
C TYR A 374 15.68 5.09 0.37
N HIS A 375 15.74 5.06 -0.95
CA HIS A 375 16.74 5.82 -1.72
C HIS A 375 16.25 7.19 -2.21
N TRP A 376 15.18 7.73 -1.62
CA TRP A 376 14.48 8.96 -2.01
C TRP A 376 15.37 10.21 -2.16
N ASN A 377 16.47 10.27 -1.44
CA ASN A 377 17.41 11.42 -1.40
C ASN A 377 18.73 11.15 -2.14
N THR A 378 18.86 10.03 -2.82
CA THR A 378 20.07 9.71 -3.59
C THR A 378 19.81 9.89 -5.09
N ARG A 379 20.88 10.10 -5.86
CA ARG A 379 20.80 10.11 -7.33
C ARG A 379 20.73 8.70 -7.91
N LYS A 380 21.08 7.69 -7.11
CA LYS A 380 21.09 6.30 -7.49
C LYS A 380 19.84 5.63 -6.94
N GLN A 381 18.99 5.22 -7.82
CA GLN A 381 17.70 4.60 -7.54
C GLN A 381 17.63 3.29 -8.29
N HIS A 382 16.90 2.34 -7.79
CA HIS A 382 16.67 1.09 -8.50
C HIS A 382 15.29 0.50 -8.20
N TYR A 383 14.70 -0.05 -9.23
CA TYR A 383 13.46 -0.82 -9.16
C TYR A 383 13.53 -2.01 -10.13
N MET A 384 12.79 -3.04 -9.81
CA MET A 384 12.65 -4.25 -10.63
C MET A 384 11.17 -4.46 -10.94
N LEU A 385 10.88 -4.80 -12.18
CA LEU A 385 9.59 -5.26 -12.62
C LEU A 385 9.74 -6.70 -13.14
N PHE A 386 9.05 -7.63 -12.51
CA PHE A 386 8.98 -9.03 -12.94
C PHE A 386 7.59 -9.31 -13.48
N ILE A 387 7.51 -9.94 -14.65
CA ILE A 387 6.24 -10.27 -15.32
C ILE A 387 6.20 -11.76 -15.58
N ARG A 388 5.11 -12.40 -15.18
CA ARG A 388 4.91 -13.83 -15.39
C ARG A 388 4.76 -14.13 -16.85
N ASN A 389 5.57 -15.09 -17.34
CA ASN A 389 5.46 -15.56 -18.71
C ASN A 389 4.05 -16.16 -18.91
N GLN A 390 3.37 -15.69 -19.96
CA GLN A 390 2.16 -16.38 -20.39
C GLN A 390 2.61 -17.75 -20.91
N VAL A 391 2.21 -18.80 -20.22
CA VAL A 391 2.34 -20.14 -20.79
C VAL A 391 1.37 -20.15 -21.98
N ASN A 392 1.91 -20.16 -23.19
CA ASN A 392 1.10 -20.37 -24.40
C ASN A 392 0.30 -21.66 -24.17
N ARG A 393 -0.99 -21.52 -23.99
CA ARG A 393 -1.94 -22.63 -23.92
C ARG A 393 -2.35 -23.09 -25.31
#